data_f77e93bba84ab51734aeae9dadb9a48d
#
_entry.id   f77e93bba84ab51734aeae9dadb9a48d
#
_cell.length_a   1.000
_cell.length_b   1.000
_cell.length_c   1.000
_cell.angle_alpha   90.00
_cell.angle_beta   90.00
_cell.angle_gamma   90.00
#
_symmetry.space_group_name_H-M   'P 1'
#
loop_
_entity.id
_entity.type
_entity.pdbx_description
1 polymer ?
#
loop_
_entity_poly.entity_id
_entity_poly.type
_entity_poly.pdbx_seq_one_letter_code
_entity_poly.pdbx_strand_id
1 'polypeptide(L)'
;MMLTCFRDNRWKALVLTAALILPAAGCNGKTAPLFDIGAGTIEAEECLIKSSKKVRNSDLSGGKGVEIPVKEGSMVSFSYDISAASHYDISISYDNQGEDGTLGLFVDGHFFTKVGFPKGAGTVKETITLKEGNGEISFRHLPGDSDITLDCFKLDKSDKKISMVVAPHEDDEILGFAGSIQKTVANGDIVKVVLLTNGDYFDKDLGPVRIRETMKALEVLGVNKSNIYVMGYGDIIIQSLYECSDPGIVFDAPSGYDSTYGDPSSNLYDYHTLDAGNPAKYCYADFRSDLNNIIDTVRPDTVYTTSEAEWHPDHKFGFKAVRDVIESLNKDKGYHTTLCESVIHGEELTWPDKLETDDNGNIKIVEFTDPFPSGGVGRDWEKVTKITLTDEEVYKKQKAIDQFDTQNNGGANFNGNSEFNYAFCKRDEFYWVYVY
;
A
#
# COMPACT_ATOMS: atom_id res chain seq x y z
N MET A 1 -23.69 49.28 -9.83
CA MET A 1 -23.53 48.76 -11.20
C MET A 1 -23.34 47.28 -11.07
N MET A 2 -24.44 46.52 -11.22
CA MET A 2 -24.49 45.08 -11.11
C MET A 2 -23.92 44.46 -12.38
N LEU A 3 -22.98 43.55 -12.24
CA LEU A 3 -22.59 42.60 -13.31
C LEU A 3 -22.95 41.18 -12.84
N THR A 4 -24.01 40.68 -13.40
CA THR A 4 -24.42 39.29 -13.39
C THR A 4 -23.45 38.47 -14.23
N CYS A 5 -22.78 37.49 -13.65
CA CYS A 5 -22.02 36.53 -14.38
C CYS A 5 -22.79 35.21 -14.48
N PHE A 6 -23.08 34.82 -15.70
CA PHE A 6 -23.83 33.64 -16.11
C PHE A 6 -23.04 32.35 -15.71
N ARG A 7 -23.73 31.45 -15.07
CA ARG A 7 -23.37 30.04 -14.94
C ARG A 7 -23.56 29.35 -16.29
N ASP A 8 -22.51 28.95 -16.95
CA ASP A 8 -22.56 28.03 -18.07
C ASP A 8 -22.00 26.67 -17.60
N ASN A 9 -22.89 25.79 -17.20
CA ASN A 9 -22.63 24.39 -16.91
C ASN A 9 -22.40 23.64 -18.23
N ARG A 10 -21.16 23.51 -18.68
CA ARG A 10 -20.76 22.52 -19.69
C ARG A 10 -19.60 21.68 -19.16
N TRP A 11 -19.94 20.71 -18.34
CA TRP A 11 -19.09 19.58 -18.11
C TRP A 11 -19.07 18.75 -19.39
N LYS A 12 -18.07 18.96 -20.23
CA LYS A 12 -17.71 17.99 -21.27
C LYS A 12 -17.08 16.83 -20.52
N ALA A 13 -17.79 15.72 -20.46
CA ALA A 13 -17.22 14.43 -20.10
C ALA A 13 -15.98 14.23 -20.98
N LEU A 14 -14.78 14.27 -20.36
CA LEU A 14 -13.59 13.70 -20.94
C LEU A 14 -13.81 12.19 -20.90
N VAL A 15 -14.23 11.65 -22.04
CA VAL A 15 -14.19 10.20 -22.26
C VAL A 15 -12.69 9.87 -22.27
N LEU A 16 -12.15 9.45 -21.12
CA LEU A 16 -10.92 8.68 -21.13
C LEU A 16 -11.24 7.44 -21.97
N THR A 17 -10.71 7.41 -23.17
CA THR A 17 -10.59 6.18 -23.94
C THR A 17 -9.81 5.21 -23.04
N ALA A 18 -10.53 4.25 -22.48
CA ALA A 18 -9.90 3.07 -21.92
C ALA A 18 -8.95 2.57 -23.00
N ALA A 19 -7.66 2.70 -22.76
CA ALA A 19 -6.69 1.97 -23.53
C ALA A 19 -7.06 0.51 -23.32
N LEU A 20 -7.64 -0.09 -24.34
CA LEU A 20 -7.70 -1.54 -24.47
C LEU A 20 -6.25 -2.00 -24.27
N ILE A 21 -5.98 -2.56 -23.09
CA ILE A 21 -4.77 -3.35 -22.87
C ILE A 21 -4.93 -4.54 -23.83
N LEU A 22 -4.48 -4.35 -25.05
CA LEU A 22 -4.20 -5.47 -25.93
C LEU A 22 -3.15 -6.28 -25.16
N PRO A 23 -3.36 -7.59 -24.95
CA PRO A 23 -2.34 -8.43 -24.38
C PRO A 23 -1.08 -8.16 -25.18
N ALA A 24 0.04 -7.87 -24.50
CA ALA A 24 1.30 -7.60 -25.15
C ALA A 24 1.61 -8.78 -26.07
N ALA A 25 1.38 -8.59 -27.37
CA ALA A 25 1.71 -9.57 -28.39
C ALA A 25 3.24 -9.70 -28.34
N GLY A 26 3.71 -10.63 -27.51
CA GLY A 26 5.11 -11.02 -27.47
C GLY A 26 5.53 -11.46 -28.86
N CYS A 27 6.73 -11.06 -29.26
CA CYS A 27 7.39 -11.55 -30.48
C CYS A 27 7.29 -13.07 -30.52
N ASN A 28 6.39 -13.60 -31.32
CA ASN A 28 6.15 -14.97 -31.79
C ASN A 28 4.70 -15.45 -31.65
N GLY A 29 3.71 -14.61 -31.35
CA GLY A 29 2.28 -14.99 -31.44
C GLY A 29 1.84 -16.04 -30.40
N LYS A 30 2.62 -16.29 -29.31
CA LYS A 30 2.21 -17.14 -28.20
C LYS A 30 1.48 -16.30 -27.17
N THR A 31 0.27 -16.68 -26.86
CA THR A 31 -0.49 -16.19 -25.70
C THR A 31 -0.04 -16.93 -24.44
N ALA A 32 -0.12 -16.26 -23.27
CA ALA A 32 0.09 -16.92 -21.99
C ALA A 32 -0.92 -18.07 -21.84
N PRO A 33 -0.51 -19.26 -21.34
CA PRO A 33 -1.42 -20.37 -21.15
C PRO A 33 -2.47 -20.02 -20.11
N LEU A 34 -3.71 -20.46 -20.33
CA LEU A 34 -4.80 -20.32 -19.38
C LEU A 34 -4.63 -21.35 -18.26
N PHE A 35 -4.59 -20.87 -17.00
CA PHE A 35 -4.59 -21.69 -15.81
C PHE A 35 -6.03 -22.04 -15.41
N ASP A 36 -6.33 -23.35 -15.30
CA ASP A 36 -7.61 -23.83 -14.77
C ASP A 36 -7.52 -23.89 -13.25
N ILE A 37 -8.14 -22.92 -12.57
CA ILE A 37 -8.14 -22.80 -11.12
C ILE A 37 -8.89 -23.98 -10.51
N GLY A 38 -8.18 -24.79 -9.71
CA GLY A 38 -8.68 -26.03 -9.10
C GLY A 38 -8.26 -27.31 -9.82
N ALA A 39 -7.62 -27.23 -10.98
CA ALA A 39 -7.18 -28.41 -11.75
C ALA A 39 -5.76 -28.91 -11.41
N GLY A 40 -5.06 -28.27 -10.46
CA GLY A 40 -3.72 -28.70 -10.04
C GLY A 40 -2.66 -27.62 -10.08
N THR A 41 -1.47 -27.95 -10.57
CA THR A 41 -0.32 -27.05 -10.74
C THR A 41 -0.12 -26.69 -12.20
N ILE A 42 0.44 -25.51 -12.46
CA ILE A 42 0.99 -25.13 -13.77
C ILE A 42 2.52 -25.14 -13.67
N GLU A 43 3.19 -25.83 -14.57
CA GLU A 43 4.64 -25.88 -14.65
C GLU A 43 5.19 -24.56 -15.24
N ALA A 44 6.24 -24.00 -14.66
CA ALA A 44 6.79 -22.71 -15.11
C ALA A 44 7.27 -22.76 -16.57
N GLU A 45 7.81 -23.90 -17.01
CA GLU A 45 8.24 -24.06 -18.42
C GLU A 45 7.07 -24.14 -19.44
N GLU A 46 5.84 -24.30 -18.98
CA GLU A 46 4.64 -24.24 -19.82
C GLU A 46 4.12 -22.81 -19.99
N CYS A 47 4.54 -21.91 -19.10
CA CYS A 47 4.15 -20.51 -19.08
C CYS A 47 4.73 -19.71 -20.27
N LEU A 48 4.22 -18.49 -20.48
CA LEU A 48 4.83 -17.52 -21.38
C LEU A 48 6.14 -17.01 -20.75
N ILE A 49 7.23 -17.15 -21.49
CA ILE A 49 8.58 -16.81 -21.02
C ILE A 49 9.15 -15.70 -21.89
N LYS A 50 9.62 -14.61 -21.27
CA LYS A 50 10.30 -13.51 -21.96
C LYS A 50 11.64 -13.23 -21.26
N SER A 51 12.70 -13.13 -22.04
CA SER A 51 14.08 -12.87 -21.58
C SER A 51 14.58 -13.80 -20.44
N SER A 52 13.88 -14.90 -20.19
CA SER A 52 14.16 -15.94 -19.23
C SER A 52 14.47 -17.26 -19.91
N LYS A 53 14.99 -18.24 -19.23
CA LYS A 53 15.42 -19.51 -19.88
C LYS A 53 14.87 -20.73 -19.14
N LYS A 54 14.50 -21.77 -19.92
CA LYS A 54 14.19 -23.08 -19.36
C LYS A 54 15.46 -23.77 -18.89
N VAL A 55 15.43 -24.29 -17.69
CA VAL A 55 16.52 -25.05 -17.08
C VAL A 55 16.11 -26.48 -16.82
N ARG A 56 17.10 -27.40 -16.68
CA ARG A 56 16.87 -28.79 -16.28
C ARG A 56 17.53 -29.01 -14.93
N ASN A 57 16.76 -29.50 -14.00
CA ASN A 57 17.23 -29.89 -12.69
C ASN A 57 16.34 -31.04 -12.19
N SER A 58 16.94 -32.16 -11.79
CA SER A 58 16.21 -33.36 -11.32
C SER A 58 15.39 -33.10 -10.05
N ASP A 59 15.70 -32.05 -9.32
CA ASP A 59 15.06 -31.69 -8.05
C ASP A 59 13.77 -30.87 -8.26
N LEU A 60 13.50 -30.42 -9.50
CA LEU A 60 12.30 -29.69 -9.88
C LEU A 60 11.20 -30.64 -10.37
N SER A 61 9.94 -30.20 -10.30
CA SER A 61 8.79 -30.91 -10.86
C SER A 61 9.03 -31.17 -12.35
N GLY A 62 8.72 -32.38 -12.82
CA GLY A 62 9.01 -32.76 -14.19
C GLY A 62 10.50 -32.66 -14.62
N GLY A 63 11.42 -32.38 -13.70
CA GLY A 63 12.84 -32.22 -13.96
C GLY A 63 13.21 -30.95 -14.71
N LYS A 64 12.37 -29.92 -14.69
CA LYS A 64 12.55 -28.65 -15.42
C LYS A 64 12.01 -27.48 -14.61
N GLY A 65 12.44 -26.27 -14.97
CA GLY A 65 11.94 -25.01 -14.45
C GLY A 65 12.35 -23.84 -15.35
N VAL A 66 12.09 -22.63 -14.88
CA VAL A 66 12.43 -21.39 -15.60
C VAL A 66 13.26 -20.47 -14.71
N GLU A 67 14.48 -20.21 -15.10
CA GLU A 67 15.34 -19.19 -14.46
C GLU A 67 14.95 -17.81 -15.00
N ILE A 68 14.58 -16.92 -14.09
CA ILE A 68 14.38 -15.49 -14.34
C ILE A 68 15.69 -14.79 -13.96
N PRO A 69 16.51 -14.39 -14.93
CA PRO A 69 17.80 -13.78 -14.67
C PRO A 69 17.66 -12.31 -14.27
N VAL A 70 18.68 -11.76 -13.59
CA VAL A 70 18.84 -10.31 -13.33
C VAL A 70 19.03 -9.57 -14.64
N LYS A 71 17.93 -9.37 -15.34
CA LYS A 71 17.90 -8.68 -16.63
C LYS A 71 16.56 -8.01 -16.83
N GLU A 72 16.58 -6.75 -17.26
CA GLU A 72 15.39 -6.00 -17.59
C GLU A 72 14.48 -6.74 -18.59
N GLY A 73 13.18 -6.77 -18.26
CA GLY A 73 12.14 -7.43 -19.04
C GLY A 73 12.13 -8.96 -18.93
N SER A 74 12.92 -9.57 -18.03
CA SER A 74 12.82 -10.98 -17.70
C SER A 74 11.53 -11.28 -16.97
N MET A 75 10.76 -12.26 -17.46
CA MET A 75 9.45 -12.59 -16.86
C MET A 75 8.99 -14.00 -17.21
N VAL A 76 8.09 -14.50 -16.35
CA VAL A 76 7.23 -15.67 -16.59
C VAL A 76 5.80 -15.23 -16.32
N SER A 77 4.84 -15.58 -17.19
CA SER A 77 3.43 -15.25 -16.99
C SER A 77 2.49 -16.36 -17.43
N PHE A 78 1.31 -16.39 -16.80
CA PHE A 78 0.18 -17.22 -17.19
C PHE A 78 -1.14 -16.46 -17.01
N SER A 79 -2.16 -16.85 -17.76
CA SER A 79 -3.48 -16.24 -17.71
C SER A 79 -4.40 -17.01 -16.76
N TYR A 80 -5.40 -16.33 -16.21
CA TYR A 80 -6.50 -16.92 -15.47
C TYR A 80 -7.84 -16.48 -16.05
N ASP A 81 -8.92 -17.23 -15.74
CA ASP A 81 -10.30 -16.85 -16.02
C ASP A 81 -11.18 -17.28 -14.84
N ILE A 82 -11.81 -16.32 -14.18
CA ILE A 82 -12.66 -16.59 -13.03
C ILE A 82 -14.03 -15.91 -13.13
N SER A 83 -15.05 -16.59 -12.62
CA SER A 83 -16.44 -16.14 -12.73
C SER A 83 -16.86 -15.08 -11.71
N ALA A 84 -16.02 -14.81 -10.69
CA ALA A 84 -16.25 -13.79 -9.68
C ALA A 84 -14.93 -13.40 -9.01
N ALA A 85 -14.75 -12.11 -8.74
CA ALA A 85 -13.57 -11.60 -8.02
C ALA A 85 -13.44 -12.27 -6.64
N SER A 86 -12.23 -12.66 -6.25
CA SER A 86 -11.95 -13.29 -4.96
C SER A 86 -10.47 -13.25 -4.61
N HIS A 87 -10.15 -13.54 -3.34
CA HIS A 87 -8.77 -13.74 -2.92
C HIS A 87 -8.33 -15.18 -3.16
N TYR A 88 -7.06 -15.34 -3.53
CA TYR A 88 -6.42 -16.63 -3.79
C TYR A 88 -5.05 -16.69 -3.13
N ASP A 89 -4.73 -17.84 -2.55
CA ASP A 89 -3.36 -18.14 -2.13
C ASP A 89 -2.61 -18.72 -3.34
N ILE A 90 -1.60 -18.00 -3.85
CA ILE A 90 -0.67 -18.52 -4.84
C ILE A 90 0.51 -19.16 -4.14
N SER A 91 0.72 -20.48 -4.35
CA SER A 91 1.89 -21.22 -3.92
C SER A 91 2.88 -21.27 -5.08
N ILE A 92 4.13 -20.92 -4.82
CA ILE A 92 5.20 -20.79 -5.81
C ILE A 92 6.34 -21.70 -5.39
N SER A 93 6.52 -22.80 -6.11
CA SER A 93 7.66 -23.69 -5.92
C SER A 93 8.86 -23.15 -6.69
N TYR A 94 10.04 -23.20 -6.08
CA TYR A 94 11.23 -22.55 -6.61
C TYR A 94 12.51 -23.29 -6.19
N ASP A 95 13.61 -22.97 -6.88
CA ASP A 95 14.99 -23.31 -6.48
C ASP A 95 15.87 -22.06 -6.60
N ASN A 96 16.37 -21.57 -5.47
CA ASN A 96 17.26 -20.43 -5.37
C ASN A 96 18.67 -20.89 -4.95
N GLN A 97 19.56 -20.97 -5.91
CA GLN A 97 20.95 -21.39 -5.68
C GLN A 97 21.85 -20.27 -5.15
N GLY A 98 21.34 -19.01 -5.16
CA GLY A 98 22.04 -17.81 -4.67
C GLY A 98 21.84 -17.56 -3.18
N GLU A 99 21.97 -16.31 -2.78
CA GLU A 99 21.52 -15.82 -1.48
C GLU A 99 20.01 -15.55 -1.52
N ASP A 100 19.39 -15.18 -0.37
CA ASP A 100 17.98 -14.80 -0.33
C ASP A 100 17.68 -13.72 -1.37
N GLY A 101 16.66 -13.95 -2.19
CA GLY A 101 16.33 -13.09 -3.32
C GLY A 101 14.86 -12.72 -3.38
N THR A 102 14.50 -11.86 -4.33
CA THR A 102 13.13 -11.45 -4.58
C THR A 102 12.80 -11.46 -6.07
N LEU A 103 11.49 -11.50 -6.39
CA LEU A 103 10.91 -11.18 -7.70
C LEU A 103 9.65 -10.36 -7.50
N GLY A 104 9.34 -9.48 -8.46
CA GLY A 104 8.06 -8.79 -8.50
C GLY A 104 6.94 -9.73 -8.96
N LEU A 105 5.84 -9.76 -8.20
CA LEU A 105 4.58 -10.38 -8.57
C LEU A 105 3.65 -9.28 -9.08
N PHE A 106 3.09 -9.49 -10.27
CA PHE A 106 2.17 -8.58 -10.94
C PHE A 106 0.85 -9.29 -11.21
N VAL A 107 -0.26 -8.57 -11.04
CA VAL A 107 -1.61 -9.02 -11.38
C VAL A 107 -2.20 -8.02 -12.38
N ASP A 108 -2.67 -8.51 -13.50
CA ASP A 108 -3.25 -7.71 -14.58
C ASP A 108 -2.35 -6.56 -15.07
N GLY A 109 -1.04 -6.81 -15.05
CA GLY A 109 -0.02 -5.88 -15.51
C GLY A 109 0.51 -4.94 -14.45
N HIS A 110 -0.14 -4.81 -13.28
CA HIS A 110 0.24 -3.92 -12.19
C HIS A 110 0.99 -4.64 -11.07
N PHE A 111 1.95 -3.93 -10.46
CA PHE A 111 2.73 -4.44 -9.35
C PHE A 111 1.85 -4.73 -8.13
N PHE A 112 1.95 -5.96 -7.63
CA PHE A 112 1.22 -6.41 -6.44
C PHE A 112 2.12 -6.50 -5.21
N THR A 113 3.29 -7.15 -5.32
CA THR A 113 4.24 -7.30 -4.21
C THR A 113 5.59 -7.81 -4.69
N LYS A 114 6.62 -7.70 -3.84
CA LYS A 114 7.86 -8.47 -3.98
C LYS A 114 7.75 -9.77 -3.21
N VAL A 115 7.90 -10.89 -3.92
CA VAL A 115 7.93 -12.23 -3.32
C VAL A 115 9.37 -12.55 -2.93
N GLY A 116 9.57 -12.94 -1.66
CA GLY A 116 10.86 -13.37 -1.15
C GLY A 116 11.10 -14.86 -1.41
N PHE A 117 12.29 -15.20 -1.87
CA PHE A 117 12.75 -16.58 -2.12
C PHE A 117 14.01 -16.85 -1.30
N PRO A 118 13.88 -17.47 -0.11
CA PRO A 118 15.04 -17.91 0.66
C PRO A 118 15.97 -18.80 -0.13
N LYS A 119 17.24 -18.84 0.25
CA LYS A 119 18.24 -19.74 -0.35
C LYS A 119 17.79 -21.21 -0.27
N GLY A 120 17.99 -21.94 -1.35
CA GLY A 120 17.63 -23.35 -1.50
C GLY A 120 16.32 -23.56 -2.23
N ALA A 121 15.88 -24.80 -2.30
CA ALA A 121 14.58 -25.15 -2.89
C ALA A 121 13.46 -25.06 -1.84
N GLY A 122 12.29 -24.62 -2.26
CA GLY A 122 11.14 -24.47 -1.37
C GLY A 122 9.85 -24.08 -2.06
N THR A 123 8.85 -23.75 -1.24
CA THR A 123 7.59 -23.18 -1.70
C THR A 123 7.28 -21.97 -0.84
N VAL A 124 7.02 -20.82 -1.48
CA VAL A 124 6.51 -19.62 -0.84
C VAL A 124 5.06 -19.38 -1.20
N LYS A 125 4.35 -18.59 -0.39
CA LYS A 125 2.93 -18.30 -0.60
C LYS A 125 2.67 -16.82 -0.47
N GLU A 126 1.81 -16.32 -1.38
CA GLU A 126 1.25 -14.97 -1.30
C GLU A 126 -0.28 -15.06 -1.44
N THR A 127 -0.99 -14.14 -0.78
CA THR A 127 -2.43 -13.98 -0.98
C THR A 127 -2.64 -12.81 -1.93
N ILE A 128 -3.29 -13.08 -3.07
CA ILE A 128 -3.54 -12.11 -4.14
C ILE A 128 -5.04 -11.98 -4.39
N THR A 129 -5.44 -10.87 -5.01
CA THR A 129 -6.81 -10.69 -5.49
C THR A 129 -6.85 -10.89 -7.00
N LEU A 130 -7.78 -11.73 -7.46
CA LEU A 130 -8.08 -11.88 -8.88
C LEU A 130 -9.45 -11.27 -9.18
N LYS A 131 -9.55 -10.57 -10.31
CA LYS A 131 -10.77 -9.92 -10.77
C LYS A 131 -11.58 -10.86 -11.67
N GLU A 132 -12.91 -10.69 -11.67
CA GLU A 132 -13.79 -11.45 -12.58
C GLU A 132 -13.34 -11.30 -14.04
N GLY A 133 -13.42 -12.40 -14.78
CA GLY A 133 -13.02 -12.52 -16.18
C GLY A 133 -11.58 -12.98 -16.37
N ASN A 134 -11.04 -12.66 -17.53
CA ASN A 134 -9.69 -13.03 -17.93
C ASN A 134 -8.67 -12.02 -17.40
N GLY A 135 -7.57 -12.53 -16.82
CA GLY A 135 -6.45 -11.72 -16.38
C GLY A 135 -5.11 -12.44 -16.52
N GLU A 136 -4.05 -11.81 -16.06
CA GLU A 136 -2.69 -12.32 -16.12
C GLU A 136 -2.00 -12.21 -14.75
N ILE A 137 -1.28 -13.27 -14.36
CA ILE A 137 -0.32 -13.26 -13.27
C ILE A 137 1.07 -13.35 -13.88
N SER A 138 1.99 -12.48 -13.46
CA SER A 138 3.37 -12.54 -13.93
C SER A 138 4.39 -12.32 -12.81
N PHE A 139 5.51 -13.01 -12.92
CA PHE A 139 6.71 -12.82 -12.10
C PHE A 139 7.75 -12.11 -12.96
N ARG A 140 8.22 -10.97 -12.49
CA ARG A 140 9.14 -10.11 -13.24
C ARG A 140 10.36 -9.76 -12.40
N HIS A 141 11.50 -9.65 -13.06
CA HIS A 141 12.68 -9.06 -12.46
C HIS A 141 12.46 -7.56 -12.26
N LEU A 142 12.75 -7.08 -11.05
CA LEU A 142 12.68 -5.68 -10.63
C LEU A 142 14.05 -5.22 -10.09
N PRO A 143 14.29 -3.91 -9.91
CA PRO A 143 15.49 -3.42 -9.24
C PRO A 143 15.68 -4.05 -7.87
N GLY A 144 16.93 -4.49 -7.58
CA GLY A 144 17.27 -5.16 -6.33
C GLY A 144 16.93 -6.65 -6.26
N ASP A 145 16.40 -7.26 -7.33
CA ASP A 145 16.08 -8.69 -7.39
C ASP A 145 17.31 -9.54 -7.71
N SER A 146 17.17 -10.87 -7.52
CA SER A 146 18.18 -11.89 -7.79
C SER A 146 17.72 -12.85 -8.88
N ASP A 147 18.66 -13.68 -9.41
CA ASP A 147 18.31 -14.80 -10.28
C ASP A 147 17.52 -15.85 -9.49
N ILE A 148 16.32 -16.18 -9.91
CA ILE A 148 15.45 -17.18 -9.26
C ILE A 148 15.00 -18.19 -10.30
N THR A 149 15.06 -19.49 -9.99
CA THR A 149 14.44 -20.54 -10.78
C THR A 149 13.06 -20.86 -10.22
N LEU A 150 12.04 -20.64 -11.03
CA LEU A 150 10.66 -21.03 -10.72
C LEU A 150 10.38 -22.44 -11.26
N ASP A 151 9.68 -23.23 -10.45
CA ASP A 151 9.34 -24.63 -10.74
C ASP A 151 7.88 -24.73 -11.19
N CYS A 152 6.95 -24.51 -10.28
CA CYS A 152 5.53 -24.57 -10.58
C CYS A 152 4.71 -23.65 -9.68
N PHE A 153 3.44 -23.42 -10.10
CA PHE A 153 2.48 -22.58 -9.39
C PHE A 153 1.21 -23.35 -9.06
N LYS A 154 0.60 -23.03 -7.92
CA LYS A 154 -0.72 -23.51 -7.54
C LYS A 154 -1.56 -22.34 -7.00
N LEU A 155 -2.83 -22.27 -7.40
CA LEU A 155 -3.79 -21.31 -6.91
C LEU A 155 -4.90 -22.02 -6.15
N ASP A 156 -5.07 -21.67 -4.89
CA ASP A 156 -6.17 -22.14 -4.05
C ASP A 156 -7.00 -20.92 -3.62
N LYS A 157 -8.32 -21.04 -3.58
CA LYS A 157 -9.17 -19.97 -3.06
C LYS A 157 -8.82 -19.68 -1.61
N SER A 158 -8.71 -18.40 -1.25
CA SER A 158 -8.37 -17.95 0.10
C SER A 158 -9.60 -17.37 0.80
N ASP A 159 -9.75 -17.69 2.09
CA ASP A 159 -10.75 -17.10 2.97
C ASP A 159 -10.19 -15.89 3.76
N LYS A 160 -8.90 -15.57 3.57
CA LYS A 160 -8.25 -14.43 4.22
C LYS A 160 -8.85 -13.12 3.73
N LYS A 161 -8.90 -12.15 4.64
CA LYS A 161 -9.25 -10.77 4.33
C LYS A 161 -8.00 -9.94 4.11
N ILE A 162 -8.15 -8.87 3.33
CA ILE A 162 -7.09 -7.90 3.11
C ILE A 162 -7.54 -6.56 3.68
N SER A 163 -6.80 -6.05 4.66
CA SER A 163 -6.93 -4.69 5.16
C SER A 163 -5.81 -3.82 4.59
N MET A 164 -6.13 -2.60 4.19
CA MET A 164 -5.16 -1.63 3.69
C MET A 164 -5.18 -0.38 4.57
N VAL A 165 -4.02 0.03 5.05
CA VAL A 165 -3.83 1.33 5.71
C VAL A 165 -3.20 2.27 4.70
N VAL A 166 -3.85 3.40 4.43
CA VAL A 166 -3.31 4.47 3.58
C VAL A 166 -2.96 5.65 4.47
N ALA A 167 -1.67 5.82 4.71
CA ALA A 167 -1.11 6.84 5.59
C ALA A 167 -0.50 7.99 4.78
N PRO A 168 -0.81 9.26 5.11
CA PRO A 168 -0.17 10.41 4.50
C PRO A 168 1.34 10.45 4.72
N HIS A 169 1.80 10.20 5.95
CA HIS A 169 3.21 10.21 6.36
C HIS A 169 3.59 8.93 7.09
N GLU A 170 4.88 8.74 7.25
CA GLU A 170 5.49 7.68 8.05
C GLU A 170 5.35 8.03 9.54
N ASP A 171 4.56 7.32 10.23
CA ASP A 171 4.11 7.29 11.63
C ASP A 171 2.57 7.23 11.74
N ASP A 172 1.82 7.86 10.85
CA ASP A 172 0.34 7.90 10.87
C ASP A 172 -0.26 6.49 10.89
N GLU A 173 0.35 5.52 10.19
CA GLU A 173 -0.10 4.12 10.15
C GLU A 173 -0.03 3.46 11.53
N ILE A 174 0.90 3.90 12.38
CA ILE A 174 1.02 3.40 13.75
C ILE A 174 0.16 4.22 14.70
N LEU A 175 0.17 5.55 14.56
CA LEU A 175 -0.59 6.44 15.45
C LEU A 175 -2.09 6.14 15.37
N GLY A 176 -2.65 6.08 14.16
CA GLY A 176 -4.09 5.90 13.94
C GLY A 176 -4.57 4.45 13.92
N PHE A 177 -3.71 3.47 13.54
CA PHE A 177 -4.20 2.18 13.05
C PHE A 177 -3.44 0.96 13.59
N ALA A 178 -2.51 1.11 14.52
CA ALA A 178 -1.71 -0.01 15.06
C ALA A 178 -2.58 -1.13 15.68
N GLY A 179 -3.70 -0.79 16.30
CA GLY A 179 -4.64 -1.75 16.85
C GLY A 179 -5.34 -2.56 15.78
N SER A 180 -5.85 -1.91 14.73
CA SER A 180 -6.45 -2.57 13.57
C SER A 180 -5.44 -3.47 12.86
N ILE A 181 -4.19 -3.01 12.69
CA ILE A 181 -3.10 -3.81 12.14
C ILE A 181 -2.89 -5.07 12.99
N GLN A 182 -2.75 -4.92 14.30
CA GLN A 182 -2.54 -6.05 15.22
C GLN A 182 -3.68 -7.06 15.17
N LYS A 183 -4.95 -6.60 15.17
CA LYS A 183 -6.12 -7.49 15.09
C LYS A 183 -6.14 -8.24 13.76
N THR A 184 -5.87 -7.59 12.64
CA THR A 184 -5.81 -8.21 11.32
C THR A 184 -4.73 -9.29 11.28
N VAL A 185 -3.51 -8.99 11.74
CA VAL A 185 -2.40 -9.95 11.80
C VAL A 185 -2.72 -11.13 12.73
N ALA A 186 -3.32 -10.87 13.89
CA ALA A 186 -3.70 -11.93 14.85
C ALA A 186 -4.76 -12.88 14.30
N ASN A 187 -5.64 -12.42 13.41
CA ASN A 187 -6.61 -13.25 12.69
C ASN A 187 -5.98 -14.11 11.59
N GLY A 188 -4.72 -13.89 11.22
CA GLY A 188 -4.07 -14.52 10.07
C GLY A 188 -4.43 -13.88 8.73
N ASP A 189 -5.06 -12.72 8.76
CA ASP A 189 -5.41 -11.89 7.60
C ASP A 189 -4.23 -11.05 7.12
N ILE A 190 -4.37 -10.40 5.98
CA ILE A 190 -3.31 -9.63 5.33
C ILE A 190 -3.47 -8.15 5.62
N VAL A 191 -2.36 -7.50 5.99
CA VAL A 191 -2.25 -6.05 6.08
C VAL A 191 -1.39 -5.54 4.94
N LYS A 192 -1.88 -4.57 4.19
CA LYS A 192 -1.12 -3.76 3.22
C LYS A 192 -1.05 -2.33 3.75
N VAL A 193 0.12 -1.69 3.62
CA VAL A 193 0.33 -0.31 4.04
C VAL A 193 0.78 0.52 2.86
N VAL A 194 0.17 1.67 2.64
CA VAL A 194 0.48 2.62 1.57
C VAL A 194 0.91 3.93 2.21
N LEU A 195 2.12 4.36 1.96
CA LEU A 195 2.66 5.66 2.36
C LEU A 195 2.51 6.62 1.18
N LEU A 196 1.74 7.70 1.34
CA LEU A 196 1.48 8.62 0.24
C LEU A 196 2.68 9.52 -0.03
N THR A 197 3.30 10.06 1.02
CA THR A 197 4.47 10.94 0.94
C THR A 197 5.69 10.30 1.60
N ASN A 198 6.83 10.95 1.51
CA ASN A 198 8.08 10.54 2.18
C ASN A 198 8.34 11.34 3.46
N GLY A 199 7.41 12.20 3.90
CA GLY A 199 7.58 13.02 5.10
C GLY A 199 8.87 13.86 5.11
N ASP A 200 9.30 14.34 3.95
CA ASP A 200 10.61 14.93 3.68
C ASP A 200 10.61 16.45 3.66
N TYR A 201 9.62 17.08 4.31
CA TYR A 201 9.40 18.55 4.25
C TYR A 201 10.66 19.39 4.44
N PHE A 202 11.49 19.04 5.42
CA PHE A 202 12.65 19.84 5.81
C PHE A 202 13.96 19.39 5.18
N ASP A 203 14.05 18.11 4.80
CA ASP A 203 15.30 17.53 4.33
C ASP A 203 15.03 16.33 3.43
N LYS A 204 15.51 16.40 2.20
CA LYS A 204 15.42 15.34 1.21
C LYS A 204 16.04 14.01 1.66
N ASP A 205 17.03 14.06 2.56
CA ASP A 205 17.70 12.85 3.05
C ASP A 205 16.90 12.19 4.19
N LEU A 206 15.83 12.84 4.67
CA LEU A 206 14.97 12.35 5.73
C LEU A 206 14.02 11.23 5.25
N GLY A 207 13.46 11.33 4.04
CA GLY A 207 12.50 10.37 3.51
C GLY A 207 12.96 8.92 3.61
N PRO A 208 14.15 8.53 3.10
CA PRO A 208 14.65 7.15 3.24
C PRO A 208 14.84 6.72 4.70
N VAL A 209 15.12 7.65 5.63
CA VAL A 209 15.22 7.34 7.06
C VAL A 209 13.85 7.01 7.63
N ARG A 210 12.83 7.83 7.35
CA ARG A 210 11.45 7.63 7.81
C ARG A 210 10.84 6.33 7.27
N ILE A 211 11.06 6.02 5.98
CA ILE A 211 10.65 4.74 5.38
C ILE A 211 11.23 3.55 6.17
N ARG A 212 12.52 3.61 6.58
CA ARG A 212 13.13 2.55 7.40
C ARG A 212 12.56 2.49 8.81
N GLU A 213 12.18 3.61 9.40
CA GLU A 213 11.53 3.66 10.70
C GLU A 213 10.15 3.00 10.64
N THR A 214 9.31 3.36 9.64
CA THR A 214 8.03 2.67 9.36
C THR A 214 8.20 1.17 9.14
N MET A 215 9.20 0.76 8.35
CA MET A 215 9.47 -0.66 8.13
C MET A 215 9.70 -1.41 9.44
N LYS A 216 10.51 -0.84 10.36
CA LYS A 216 10.78 -1.43 11.68
C LYS A 216 9.54 -1.40 12.58
N ALA A 217 8.78 -0.30 12.57
CA ALA A 217 7.56 -0.16 13.35
C ALA A 217 6.51 -1.19 12.94
N LEU A 218 6.32 -1.39 11.64
CA LEU A 218 5.41 -2.39 11.08
C LEU A 218 5.89 -3.83 11.36
N GLU A 219 7.20 -4.09 11.32
CA GLU A 219 7.77 -5.38 11.72
C GLU A 219 7.45 -5.73 13.18
N VAL A 220 7.51 -4.76 14.11
CA VAL A 220 7.05 -4.93 15.50
C VAL A 220 5.60 -5.40 15.54
N LEU A 221 4.73 -4.90 14.66
CA LEU A 221 3.33 -5.30 14.59
C LEU A 221 3.10 -6.63 13.85
N GLY A 222 4.12 -7.17 13.18
CA GLY A 222 4.08 -8.44 12.45
C GLY A 222 3.75 -8.27 10.96
N VAL A 223 3.88 -7.07 10.41
CA VAL A 223 3.69 -6.78 8.98
C VAL A 223 5.04 -6.91 8.26
N ASN A 224 5.07 -7.70 7.18
CA ASN A 224 6.27 -7.87 6.37
C ASN A 224 6.49 -6.66 5.45
N LYS A 225 7.76 -6.29 5.22
CA LYS A 225 8.13 -5.18 4.33
C LYS A 225 7.58 -5.31 2.90
N SER A 226 7.34 -6.53 2.41
CA SER A 226 6.72 -6.78 1.10
C SER A 226 5.27 -6.28 1.00
N ASN A 227 4.66 -5.97 2.13
CA ASN A 227 3.30 -5.41 2.21
C ASN A 227 3.29 -3.88 2.34
N ILE A 228 4.43 -3.21 2.19
CA ILE A 228 4.56 -1.75 2.24
C ILE A 228 4.68 -1.22 0.82
N TYR A 229 3.78 -0.33 0.43
CA TYR A 229 3.83 0.46 -0.79
C TYR A 229 4.27 1.87 -0.45
N VAL A 230 5.41 2.28 -0.97
CA VAL A 230 5.89 3.66 -0.88
C VAL A 230 5.44 4.36 -2.17
N MET A 231 4.46 5.27 -2.12
CA MET A 231 4.13 6.06 -3.30
C MET A 231 5.21 7.12 -3.56
N GLY A 232 5.83 7.63 -2.50
CA GLY A 232 7.06 8.41 -2.60
C GLY A 232 6.87 9.85 -3.07
N TYR A 233 5.66 10.41 -2.93
CA TYR A 233 5.41 11.83 -3.22
C TYR A 233 6.03 12.71 -2.14
N GLY A 234 6.25 13.98 -2.45
CA GLY A 234 6.80 14.94 -1.48
C GLY A 234 5.80 15.32 -0.40
N ASP A 235 6.29 15.69 0.77
CA ASP A 235 5.48 16.19 1.87
C ASP A 235 4.84 17.56 1.54
N ILE A 236 3.62 17.79 2.04
CA ILE A 236 2.82 19.05 1.88
C ILE A 236 2.30 19.30 0.45
N ILE A 237 2.50 18.40 -0.50
CA ILE A 237 2.07 18.67 -1.89
C ILE A 237 0.72 18.05 -2.27
N ILE A 238 0.16 17.12 -1.48
CA ILE A 238 -1.06 16.39 -1.85
C ILE A 238 -2.24 17.32 -2.13
N GLN A 239 -2.41 18.39 -1.32
CA GLN A 239 -3.42 19.41 -1.59
C GLN A 239 -3.21 20.07 -2.96
N SER A 240 -1.99 20.48 -3.25
CA SER A 240 -1.66 21.16 -4.52
C SER A 240 -1.90 20.27 -5.72
N LEU A 241 -1.55 18.97 -5.61
CA LEU A 241 -1.85 17.97 -6.63
C LEU A 241 -3.36 17.83 -6.82
N TYR A 242 -4.12 17.60 -5.75
CA TYR A 242 -5.55 17.30 -5.80
C TYR A 242 -6.40 18.46 -6.33
N GLU A 243 -6.07 19.72 -5.95
CA GLU A 243 -6.80 20.93 -6.35
C GLU A 243 -6.36 21.48 -7.71
N CYS A 244 -5.32 20.92 -8.34
CA CYS A 244 -4.82 21.38 -9.62
C CYS A 244 -5.83 21.13 -10.74
N SER A 245 -6.21 22.18 -11.48
CA SER A 245 -7.15 22.07 -12.59
C SER A 245 -6.56 21.39 -13.83
N ASP A 246 -5.24 21.40 -13.97
CA ASP A 246 -4.49 20.70 -15.01
C ASP A 246 -3.71 19.55 -14.36
N PRO A 247 -4.16 18.30 -14.52
CA PRO A 247 -3.58 17.16 -13.82
C PRO A 247 -2.14 16.81 -14.25
N GLY A 248 -1.65 17.39 -15.33
CA GLY A 248 -0.29 17.18 -15.84
C GLY A 248 0.74 18.22 -15.34
N ILE A 249 0.33 19.24 -14.57
CA ILE A 249 1.28 20.20 -13.98
C ILE A 249 2.13 19.50 -12.93
N VAL A 250 3.46 19.63 -13.06
CA VAL A 250 4.44 19.09 -12.12
C VAL A 250 4.73 20.14 -11.06
N PHE A 251 4.74 19.71 -9.80
CA PHE A 251 5.07 20.52 -8.63
C PHE A 251 6.45 20.15 -8.10
N ASP A 252 7.11 21.13 -7.49
CA ASP A 252 8.29 20.89 -6.66
C ASP A 252 7.85 20.76 -5.20
N ALA A 253 8.32 19.74 -4.50
CA ALA A 253 8.15 19.63 -3.06
C ALA A 253 9.08 20.60 -2.32
N PRO A 254 8.80 20.96 -1.06
CA PRO A 254 9.71 21.77 -0.24
C PRO A 254 11.11 21.17 -0.13
N SER A 255 11.26 19.86 -0.17
CA SER A 255 12.54 19.13 -0.22
C SER A 255 13.34 19.38 -1.50
N GLY A 256 12.72 19.95 -2.55
CA GLY A 256 13.34 20.23 -3.86
C GLY A 256 13.25 19.07 -4.85
N TYR A 257 12.52 17.98 -4.53
CA TYR A 257 12.20 16.93 -5.48
C TYR A 257 10.95 17.27 -6.30
N ASP A 258 10.88 16.72 -7.52
CA ASP A 258 9.73 16.81 -8.43
C ASP A 258 9.23 15.43 -8.88
N SER A 259 9.79 14.38 -8.31
CA SER A 259 9.56 12.99 -8.73
C SER A 259 9.61 12.06 -7.53
N THR A 260 8.82 10.97 -7.61
CA THR A 260 8.74 9.95 -6.56
C THR A 260 10.08 9.25 -6.33
N TYR A 261 10.27 8.82 -5.09
CA TYR A 261 11.43 8.02 -4.70
C TYR A 261 11.09 7.17 -3.46
N GLY A 262 11.89 6.15 -3.22
CA GLY A 262 11.81 5.28 -2.04
C GLY A 262 13.15 5.16 -1.35
N ASP A 263 13.37 4.02 -0.65
CA ASP A 263 14.67 3.64 -0.08
C ASP A 263 15.25 2.39 -0.76
N PRO A 264 16.02 2.53 -1.84
CA PRO A 264 16.65 1.40 -2.51
C PRO A 264 17.59 0.59 -1.59
N SER A 265 18.16 1.22 -0.55
CA SER A 265 19.06 0.54 0.39
C SER A 265 18.35 -0.54 1.21
N SER A 266 17.04 -0.38 1.44
CA SER A 266 16.15 -1.36 2.11
C SER A 266 15.36 -2.22 1.12
N ASN A 267 15.61 -2.06 -0.19
CA ASN A 267 14.84 -2.69 -1.27
C ASN A 267 13.35 -2.25 -1.28
N LEU A 268 13.07 -1.02 -0.82
CA LEU A 268 11.78 -0.35 -0.88
C LEU A 268 11.85 0.78 -1.90
N TYR A 269 11.59 0.46 -3.15
CA TYR A 269 11.46 1.43 -4.23
C TYR A 269 10.08 2.06 -4.21
N ASP A 270 9.93 3.27 -4.77
CA ASP A 270 8.61 3.86 -4.98
C ASP A 270 7.75 2.99 -5.91
N TYR A 271 6.43 3.05 -5.69
CA TYR A 271 5.47 2.20 -6.41
C TYR A 271 5.57 2.38 -7.94
N HIS A 272 5.66 3.62 -8.41
CA HIS A 272 5.69 3.90 -9.85
C HIS A 272 6.93 3.29 -10.52
N THR A 273 8.07 3.33 -9.86
CA THR A 273 9.29 2.66 -10.33
C THR A 273 9.10 1.14 -10.41
N LEU A 274 8.39 0.52 -9.47
CA LEU A 274 8.12 -0.92 -9.49
C LEU A 274 7.09 -1.28 -10.57
N ASP A 275 6.07 -0.46 -10.78
CA ASP A 275 4.97 -0.71 -11.71
C ASP A 275 5.33 -0.35 -13.17
N ALA A 276 5.86 0.85 -13.39
CA ALA A 276 6.12 1.43 -14.71
C ALA A 276 7.61 1.48 -15.12
N GLY A 277 8.53 1.18 -14.20
CA GLY A 277 9.98 1.11 -14.48
C GLY A 277 10.75 2.43 -14.32
N ASN A 278 10.09 3.53 -13.92
CA ASN A 278 10.68 4.84 -13.68
C ASN A 278 9.89 5.60 -12.60
N PRO A 279 10.50 6.58 -11.91
CA PRO A 279 9.76 7.42 -10.97
C PRO A 279 8.63 8.21 -11.63
N ALA A 280 7.51 8.40 -10.91
CA ALA A 280 6.44 9.32 -11.30
C ALA A 280 6.88 10.78 -11.15
N LYS A 281 6.24 11.68 -11.89
CA LYS A 281 6.33 13.12 -11.61
C LYS A 281 5.33 13.52 -10.53
N TYR A 282 5.64 14.57 -9.76
CA TYR A 282 4.71 15.12 -8.78
C TYR A 282 3.58 15.87 -9.49
N CYS A 283 2.70 15.10 -10.15
CA CYS A 283 1.49 15.63 -10.77
C CYS A 283 0.27 14.80 -10.36
N TYR A 284 -0.92 15.40 -10.49
CA TYR A 284 -2.16 14.72 -10.05
C TYR A 284 -2.48 13.48 -10.89
N ALA A 285 -2.14 13.51 -12.18
CA ALA A 285 -2.39 12.37 -13.06
C ALA A 285 -1.66 11.12 -12.59
N ASP A 286 -0.36 11.23 -12.29
CA ASP A 286 0.45 10.10 -11.81
C ASP A 286 0.02 9.69 -10.40
N PHE A 287 -0.14 10.66 -9.47
CA PHE A 287 -0.60 10.38 -8.11
C PHE A 287 -1.91 9.59 -8.07
N ARG A 288 -2.93 10.06 -8.83
CA ARG A 288 -4.22 9.38 -8.90
C ARG A 288 -4.12 8.02 -9.56
N SER A 289 -3.30 7.90 -10.61
CA SER A 289 -3.08 6.62 -11.30
C SER A 289 -2.45 5.60 -10.38
N ASP A 290 -1.40 5.96 -9.66
CA ASP A 290 -0.70 5.07 -8.73
C ASP A 290 -1.64 4.60 -7.62
N LEU A 291 -2.34 5.52 -6.96
CA LEU A 291 -3.30 5.18 -5.90
C LEU A 291 -4.43 4.28 -6.41
N ASN A 292 -4.97 4.58 -7.62
CA ASN A 292 -5.99 3.75 -8.25
C ASN A 292 -5.46 2.34 -8.56
N ASN A 293 -4.25 2.23 -9.12
CA ASN A 293 -3.66 0.95 -9.48
C ASN A 293 -3.39 0.09 -8.24
N ILE A 294 -2.90 0.69 -7.15
CA ILE A 294 -2.70 -0.01 -5.88
C ILE A 294 -4.05 -0.55 -5.37
N ILE A 295 -5.07 0.30 -5.22
CA ILE A 295 -6.37 -0.11 -4.66
C ILE A 295 -7.09 -1.11 -5.58
N ASP A 296 -7.09 -0.90 -6.91
CA ASP A 296 -7.75 -1.81 -7.86
C ASP A 296 -7.04 -3.17 -7.98
N THR A 297 -5.72 -3.22 -7.80
CA THR A 297 -4.97 -4.47 -7.87
C THR A 297 -5.08 -5.27 -6.57
N VAL A 298 -5.05 -4.59 -5.44
CA VAL A 298 -5.15 -5.24 -4.11
C VAL A 298 -6.60 -5.56 -3.74
N ARG A 299 -7.56 -4.68 -4.06
CA ARG A 299 -8.99 -4.77 -3.69
C ARG A 299 -9.20 -5.15 -2.23
N PRO A 300 -8.73 -4.34 -1.27
CA PRO A 300 -8.84 -4.63 0.14
C PRO A 300 -10.32 -4.68 0.59
N ASP A 301 -10.66 -5.58 1.51
CA ASP A 301 -11.99 -5.65 2.14
C ASP A 301 -12.25 -4.43 3.03
N THR A 302 -11.18 -3.89 3.64
CA THR A 302 -11.25 -2.70 4.49
C THR A 302 -10.07 -1.77 4.18
N VAL A 303 -10.37 -0.48 4.03
CA VAL A 303 -9.36 0.59 3.89
C VAL A 303 -9.43 1.49 5.12
N TYR A 304 -8.31 1.73 5.76
CA TYR A 304 -8.13 2.67 6.86
C TYR A 304 -7.35 3.87 6.36
N THR A 305 -7.77 5.08 6.70
CA THR A 305 -7.03 6.30 6.34
C THR A 305 -7.38 7.45 7.29
N THR A 306 -6.65 8.56 7.19
CA THR A 306 -6.86 9.79 7.95
C THR A 306 -8.18 10.47 7.58
N SER A 307 -8.44 11.71 8.05
CA SER A 307 -9.74 12.36 7.94
C SER A 307 -9.70 13.63 7.09
N GLU A 308 -10.78 13.88 6.31
CA GLU A 308 -10.95 15.20 5.68
C GLU A 308 -11.31 16.32 6.69
N ALA A 309 -11.63 15.95 7.94
CA ALA A 309 -11.91 16.89 9.00
C ALA A 309 -10.64 17.48 9.64
N GLU A 310 -9.49 16.85 9.44
CA GLU A 310 -8.20 17.32 9.95
C GLU A 310 -7.75 18.64 9.30
N TRP A 311 -6.91 19.39 10.02
CA TRP A 311 -6.35 20.63 9.48
C TRP A 311 -5.12 20.38 8.59
N HIS A 312 -4.39 19.26 8.76
CA HIS A 312 -3.21 18.95 7.94
C HIS A 312 -3.62 18.69 6.48
N PRO A 313 -3.02 19.39 5.50
CA PRO A 313 -3.47 19.31 4.11
C PRO A 313 -3.32 17.91 3.51
N ASP A 314 -2.21 17.21 3.75
CA ASP A 314 -1.99 15.88 3.18
C ASP A 314 -2.96 14.84 3.76
N HIS A 315 -3.34 14.95 5.05
CA HIS A 315 -4.35 14.09 5.65
C HIS A 315 -5.72 14.31 5.01
N LYS A 316 -6.13 15.57 4.94
CA LYS A 316 -7.42 15.98 4.35
C LYS A 316 -7.56 15.55 2.89
N PHE A 317 -6.55 15.83 2.07
CA PHE A 317 -6.61 15.57 0.63
C PHE A 317 -6.21 14.13 0.29
N GLY A 318 -5.40 13.48 1.12
CA GLY A 318 -5.17 12.04 1.08
C GLY A 318 -6.46 11.26 1.26
N PHE A 319 -7.24 11.57 2.30
CA PHE A 319 -8.58 10.99 2.50
C PHE A 319 -9.48 11.17 1.27
N LYS A 320 -9.57 12.41 0.74
CA LYS A 320 -10.40 12.69 -0.43
C LYS A 320 -9.98 11.88 -1.64
N ALA A 321 -8.69 11.78 -1.90
CA ALA A 321 -8.16 11.00 -3.01
C ALA A 321 -8.49 9.50 -2.87
N VAL A 322 -8.32 8.93 -1.67
CA VAL A 322 -8.68 7.53 -1.37
C VAL A 322 -10.18 7.30 -1.59
N ARG A 323 -11.03 8.16 -1.03
CA ARG A 323 -12.47 8.08 -1.20
C ARG A 323 -12.88 8.15 -2.67
N ASP A 324 -12.36 9.12 -3.43
CA ASP A 324 -12.69 9.30 -4.84
C ASP A 324 -12.28 8.08 -5.69
N VAL A 325 -11.16 7.43 -5.37
CA VAL A 325 -10.74 6.19 -6.02
C VAL A 325 -11.71 5.05 -5.68
N ILE A 326 -12.05 4.85 -4.41
CA ILE A 326 -13.00 3.82 -3.97
C ILE A 326 -14.35 4.02 -4.66
N GLU A 327 -14.89 5.23 -4.67
CA GLU A 327 -16.17 5.56 -5.30
C GLU A 327 -16.15 5.30 -6.81
N SER A 328 -15.04 5.60 -7.49
CA SER A 328 -14.87 5.30 -8.92
C SER A 328 -14.84 3.80 -9.19
N LEU A 329 -14.07 3.05 -8.39
CA LEU A 329 -13.97 1.60 -8.54
C LEU A 329 -15.28 0.89 -8.20
N ASN A 330 -16.01 1.34 -7.17
CA ASN A 330 -17.32 0.82 -6.82
C ASN A 330 -18.31 1.01 -7.97
N LYS A 331 -18.38 2.22 -8.53
CA LYS A 331 -19.30 2.58 -9.62
C LYS A 331 -18.96 1.87 -10.94
N ASP A 332 -17.68 1.83 -11.30
CA ASP A 332 -17.28 1.44 -12.64
C ASP A 332 -16.91 -0.05 -12.72
N LYS A 333 -16.47 -0.66 -11.63
CA LYS A 333 -15.95 -2.03 -11.59
C LYS A 333 -16.61 -2.94 -10.53
N GLY A 334 -17.62 -2.44 -9.80
CA GLY A 334 -18.33 -3.22 -8.77
C GLY A 334 -17.44 -3.67 -7.61
N TYR A 335 -16.42 -2.87 -7.28
CA TYR A 335 -15.57 -3.12 -6.11
C TYR A 335 -16.27 -2.58 -4.86
N HIS A 336 -16.40 -3.42 -3.84
CA HIS A 336 -17.04 -3.08 -2.57
C HIS A 336 -16.02 -3.19 -1.44
N THR A 337 -15.95 -2.16 -0.60
CA THR A 337 -15.03 -2.11 0.54
C THR A 337 -15.63 -1.30 1.68
N THR A 338 -15.09 -1.49 2.86
CA THR A 338 -15.36 -0.63 4.03
C THR A 338 -14.25 0.39 4.17
N LEU A 339 -14.58 1.68 4.15
CA LEU A 339 -13.64 2.77 4.43
C LEU A 339 -13.79 3.19 5.89
N CYS A 340 -12.68 3.13 6.64
CA CYS A 340 -12.56 3.53 8.05
C CYS A 340 -11.72 4.80 8.14
N GLU A 341 -12.34 5.89 8.56
CA GLU A 341 -11.72 7.20 8.74
C GLU A 341 -11.34 7.42 10.20
N SER A 342 -10.11 7.81 10.48
CA SER A 342 -9.63 8.19 11.81
C SER A 342 -8.94 9.55 11.79
N VAL A 343 -8.49 10.04 12.94
CA VAL A 343 -7.89 11.38 13.11
C VAL A 343 -6.54 11.27 13.78
N ILE A 344 -5.56 11.97 13.23
CA ILE A 344 -4.25 12.18 13.84
C ILE A 344 -4.17 13.59 14.43
N HIS A 345 -4.69 14.58 13.74
CA HIS A 345 -4.69 15.97 14.20
C HIS A 345 -6.11 16.45 14.48
N GLY A 346 -6.46 16.48 15.77
CA GLY A 346 -7.77 16.97 16.25
C GLY A 346 -7.92 18.49 16.11
N GLU A 347 -9.05 19.00 16.60
CA GLU A 347 -9.37 20.43 16.59
C GLU A 347 -8.36 21.26 17.42
N GLU A 348 -7.97 20.71 18.58
CA GLU A 348 -6.99 21.32 19.44
C GLU A 348 -5.59 20.72 19.19
N LEU A 349 -4.56 21.57 19.15
CA LEU A 349 -3.16 21.12 18.98
C LEU A 349 -2.65 20.21 20.12
N THR A 350 -3.39 20.18 21.24
CA THR A 350 -3.08 19.33 22.41
C THR A 350 -3.77 17.97 22.36
N TRP A 351 -4.64 17.74 21.38
CA TRP A 351 -5.28 16.44 21.18
C TRP A 351 -4.35 15.50 20.40
N PRO A 352 -4.27 14.22 20.74
CA PRO A 352 -4.89 13.57 21.89
C PRO A 352 -4.24 13.98 23.22
N ASP A 353 -5.01 13.93 24.31
CA ASP A 353 -4.50 14.26 25.63
C ASP A 353 -3.23 13.48 25.94
N LYS A 354 -2.24 14.18 26.51
CA LYS A 354 -0.96 13.61 26.93
C LYS A 354 -1.14 12.35 27.77
N LEU A 355 -0.18 11.44 27.68
CA LEU A 355 -0.14 10.29 28.55
C LEU A 355 0.00 10.75 30.00
N GLU A 356 -0.92 10.29 30.85
CA GLU A 356 -0.75 10.34 32.28
C GLU A 356 0.06 9.14 32.76
N THR A 357 0.86 9.30 33.78
CA THR A 357 1.51 8.21 34.51
C THR A 357 0.86 8.02 35.88
N ASP A 358 0.86 6.79 36.36
CA ASP A 358 0.50 6.50 37.74
C ASP A 358 1.64 6.90 38.72
N ASP A 359 1.39 6.76 40.04
CA ASP A 359 2.37 7.09 41.10
C ASP A 359 3.67 6.25 41.01
N ASN A 360 3.68 5.17 40.21
CA ASN A 360 4.83 4.30 39.98
C ASN A 360 5.53 4.61 38.65
N GLY A 361 5.04 5.59 37.87
CA GLY A 361 5.59 5.96 36.56
C GLY A 361 5.11 5.09 35.41
N ASN A 362 4.12 4.21 35.62
CA ASN A 362 3.55 3.44 34.52
C ASN A 362 2.53 4.29 33.75
N ILE A 363 2.44 4.06 32.45
CA ILE A 363 1.45 4.72 31.58
C ILE A 363 0.04 4.35 32.04
N LYS A 364 -0.78 5.37 32.29
CA LYS A 364 -2.22 5.20 32.56
C LYS A 364 -2.96 5.12 31.23
N ILE A 365 -3.29 3.91 30.83
CA ILE A 365 -3.99 3.65 29.56
C ILE A 365 -5.45 4.07 29.68
N VAL A 366 -5.83 5.14 28.99
CA VAL A 366 -7.21 5.69 28.92
C VAL A 366 -7.74 5.61 27.50
N GLU A 367 -9.05 5.80 27.31
CA GLU A 367 -9.68 5.89 25.98
C GLU A 367 -9.40 7.25 25.31
N PHE A 368 -9.57 7.29 23.98
CA PHE A 368 -9.61 8.55 23.25
C PHE A 368 -10.82 9.39 23.63
N THR A 369 -10.61 10.71 23.66
CA THR A 369 -11.67 11.72 23.74
C THR A 369 -12.06 12.20 22.35
N ASP A 370 -13.19 12.90 22.24
CA ASP A 370 -13.65 13.49 20.98
C ASP A 370 -12.57 14.42 20.39
N PRO A 371 -12.09 14.18 19.16
CA PRO A 371 -11.10 15.06 18.53
C PRO A 371 -11.67 16.40 18.08
N PHE A 372 -13.00 16.57 18.06
CA PHE A 372 -13.70 17.77 17.59
C PHE A 372 -14.82 18.22 18.56
N PRO A 373 -14.49 18.53 19.83
CA PRO A 373 -15.49 18.78 20.87
C PRO A 373 -16.36 20.01 20.61
N SER A 374 -15.89 20.98 19.80
CA SER A 374 -16.72 22.14 19.42
C SER A 374 -17.79 21.81 18.38
N GLY A 375 -17.72 20.64 17.76
CA GLY A 375 -18.58 20.25 16.65
C GLY A 375 -18.29 21.09 15.38
N GLY A 376 -19.02 20.86 14.31
CA GLY A 376 -18.92 21.71 13.11
C GLY A 376 -18.13 21.12 11.94
N VAL A 377 -17.41 20.02 12.14
CA VAL A 377 -16.66 19.30 11.08
C VAL A 377 -17.48 18.19 10.43
N GLY A 378 -18.76 18.02 10.83
CA GLY A 378 -19.63 16.99 10.26
C GLY A 378 -19.32 15.57 10.71
N ARG A 379 -18.55 15.39 11.80
CA ARG A 379 -18.23 14.11 12.42
C ARG A 379 -18.91 14.02 13.76
N ASP A 380 -19.69 12.96 13.93
CA ASP A 380 -20.47 12.68 15.15
C ASP A 380 -19.73 11.65 15.99
N TRP A 381 -19.20 12.07 17.14
CA TRP A 381 -18.43 11.20 18.05
C TRP A 381 -19.25 10.04 18.60
N GLU A 382 -20.57 10.22 18.74
CA GLU A 382 -21.46 9.15 19.22
C GLU A 382 -21.65 8.01 18.20
N LYS A 383 -21.19 8.22 16.96
CA LYS A 383 -21.30 7.25 15.85
C LYS A 383 -20.01 6.54 15.50
N VAL A 384 -18.94 6.76 16.25
CA VAL A 384 -17.68 6.08 16.00
C VAL A 384 -17.79 4.59 16.32
N THR A 385 -17.16 3.78 15.50
CA THR A 385 -16.85 2.38 15.83
C THR A 385 -15.52 2.35 16.60
N LYS A 386 -15.51 1.73 17.77
CA LYS A 386 -14.31 1.60 18.60
C LYS A 386 -13.75 0.18 18.58
N ILE A 387 -12.44 0.07 18.52
CA ILE A 387 -11.69 -1.17 18.70
C ILE A 387 -10.94 -1.07 20.01
N THR A 388 -11.33 -1.91 21.00
CA THR A 388 -10.64 -1.96 22.29
C THR A 388 -9.34 -2.74 22.19
N LEU A 389 -8.28 -2.20 22.78
CA LEU A 389 -6.95 -2.79 22.85
C LEU A 389 -6.68 -3.33 24.26
N THR A 390 -6.03 -4.48 24.33
CA THR A 390 -5.47 -5.01 25.57
C THR A 390 -4.23 -4.21 25.97
N ASP A 391 -3.78 -4.35 27.22
CA ASP A 391 -2.52 -3.73 27.67
C ASP A 391 -1.34 -4.16 26.79
N GLU A 392 -1.28 -5.45 26.41
CA GLU A 392 -0.24 -5.98 25.55
C GLU A 392 -0.24 -5.32 24.17
N GLU A 393 -1.42 -5.12 23.58
CA GLU A 393 -1.57 -4.45 22.28
C GLU A 393 -1.17 -2.97 22.36
N VAL A 394 -1.51 -2.27 23.45
CA VAL A 394 -1.07 -0.88 23.68
C VAL A 394 0.45 -0.81 23.86
N TYR A 395 1.04 -1.71 24.64
CA TYR A 395 2.51 -1.77 24.79
C TYR A 395 3.21 -2.15 23.47
N LYS A 396 2.59 -2.98 22.65
CA LYS A 396 3.12 -3.32 21.33
C LYS A 396 3.07 -2.12 20.39
N LYS A 397 1.97 -1.33 20.43
CA LYS A 397 1.87 -0.03 19.73
C LYS A 397 2.96 0.93 20.19
N GLN A 398 3.21 1.04 21.51
CA GLN A 398 4.29 1.87 22.04
C GLN A 398 5.65 1.45 21.48
N LYS A 399 5.97 0.15 21.44
CA LYS A 399 7.22 -0.35 20.87
C LYS A 399 7.36 -0.06 19.37
N ALA A 400 6.25 -0.01 18.64
CA ALA A 400 6.26 0.42 17.24
C ALA A 400 6.56 1.93 17.16
N ILE A 401 5.95 2.76 18.00
CA ILE A 401 6.24 4.20 18.10
C ILE A 401 7.73 4.44 18.46
N ASP A 402 8.33 3.60 19.31
CA ASP A 402 9.75 3.69 19.67
C ASP A 402 10.71 3.60 18.45
N GLN A 403 10.24 3.11 17.29
CA GLN A 403 11.07 3.00 16.10
C GLN A 403 11.21 4.31 15.31
N PHE A 404 10.41 5.32 15.60
CA PHE A 404 10.42 6.62 14.91
C PHE A 404 11.38 7.60 15.58
N ASP A 405 12.69 7.34 15.52
CA ASP A 405 13.73 8.19 16.15
C ASP A 405 13.66 9.64 15.65
N THR A 406 13.40 9.83 14.33
CA THR A 406 13.34 11.16 13.73
C THR A 406 12.14 11.97 14.24
N GLN A 407 11.04 11.33 14.59
CA GLN A 407 9.82 11.96 15.09
C GLN A 407 9.81 12.09 16.62
N ASN A 408 10.41 11.14 17.32
CA ASN A 408 10.43 11.11 18.80
C ASN A 408 11.53 11.98 19.40
N ASN A 409 12.73 12.03 18.78
CA ASN A 409 13.91 12.71 19.34
C ASN A 409 14.21 14.07 18.69
N GLY A 410 13.28 14.58 17.85
CA GLY A 410 13.43 15.85 17.19
C GLY A 410 14.58 15.85 16.21
N GLY A 411 14.37 15.32 15.03
CA GLY A 411 15.11 15.83 13.87
C GLY A 411 15.10 17.36 13.97
N ALA A 412 16.20 18.02 13.71
CA ALA A 412 16.62 19.37 14.15
C ALA A 412 15.60 20.53 14.02
N ASN A 413 14.36 20.31 13.63
CA ASN A 413 13.36 21.33 13.35
C ASN A 413 11.95 21.11 13.91
N PHE A 414 11.61 19.92 14.39
CA PHE A 414 10.43 19.74 15.22
C PHE A 414 10.87 19.76 16.68
N ASN A 415 10.17 20.50 17.53
CA ASN A 415 10.30 20.39 18.97
C ASN A 415 9.94 18.96 19.34
N GLY A 416 10.92 18.03 19.24
CA GLY A 416 10.75 16.57 19.35
C GLY A 416 9.65 16.23 20.33
N ASN A 417 8.47 15.95 19.81
CA ASN A 417 7.31 15.80 20.65
C ASN A 417 6.99 14.32 20.76
N SER A 418 7.95 13.58 21.34
CA SER A 418 7.70 12.21 21.78
C SER A 418 6.40 12.12 22.59
N GLU A 419 6.04 13.18 23.34
CA GLU A 419 4.78 13.25 24.07
C GLU A 419 3.56 13.15 23.14
N PHE A 420 3.60 13.74 21.94
CA PHE A 420 2.50 13.65 20.97
C PHE A 420 2.33 12.22 20.45
N ASN A 421 3.38 11.59 19.96
CA ASN A 421 3.30 10.24 19.42
C ASN A 421 2.84 9.22 20.47
N TYR A 422 3.42 9.29 21.67
CA TYR A 422 3.01 8.40 22.77
C TYR A 422 1.59 8.67 23.27
N ALA A 423 1.03 9.88 23.06
CA ALA A 423 -0.35 10.18 23.42
C ALA A 423 -1.37 9.30 22.69
N PHE A 424 -0.98 8.68 21.58
CA PHE A 424 -1.78 7.69 20.84
C PHE A 424 -1.78 6.29 21.48
N CYS A 425 -1.03 6.04 22.53
CA CYS A 425 -1.09 4.79 23.29
C CYS A 425 -2.35 4.76 24.18
N LYS A 426 -3.51 4.67 23.56
CA LYS A 426 -4.82 4.66 24.22
C LYS A 426 -5.42 3.26 24.28
N ARG A 427 -6.49 3.11 25.10
CA ARG A 427 -7.24 1.87 25.30
C ARG A 427 -8.02 1.43 24.07
N ASP A 428 -8.29 2.33 23.15
CA ASP A 428 -9.09 2.11 21.97
C ASP A 428 -8.46 2.76 20.71
N GLU A 429 -8.98 2.40 19.57
CA GLU A 429 -8.92 3.14 18.33
C GLU A 429 -10.35 3.36 17.86
N PHE A 430 -10.60 4.41 17.09
CA PHE A 430 -11.94 4.80 16.69
C PHE A 430 -12.00 5.15 15.21
N TYR A 431 -13.15 4.87 14.59
CA TYR A 431 -13.37 5.07 13.16
C TYR A 431 -14.78 5.53 12.86
N TRP A 432 -14.93 6.51 11.94
CA TRP A 432 -16.16 6.69 11.18
C TRP A 432 -16.12 5.74 10.00
N VAL A 433 -17.19 4.95 9.82
CA VAL A 433 -17.21 3.82 8.89
C VAL A 433 -18.17 4.09 7.75
N TYR A 434 -17.68 3.91 6.53
CA TYR A 434 -18.43 4.03 5.28
C TYR A 434 -18.36 2.70 4.52
N VAL A 435 -19.52 2.24 4.02
CA VAL A 435 -19.61 1.00 3.24
C VAL A 435 -19.95 1.36 1.80
N TYR A 436 -19.10 0.94 0.88
CA TYR A 436 -19.23 1.18 -0.56
C TYR A 436 -19.57 -0.08 -1.34
#